data_9524bb2234e0cff9570248902866a8ee
#
_entry.id   9524bb2234e0cff9570248902866a8ee
#
_cell.length_a   1.000
_cell.length_b   1.000
_cell.length_c   1.000
_cell.angle_alpha   90.00
_cell.angle_beta   90.00
_cell.angle_gamma   90.00
#
_symmetry.space_group_name_H-M   'P 1'
#
loop_
_entity.id
_entity.type
_entity.pdbx_description
1 polymer ?
#
loop_
_entity_poly.entity_id
_entity_poly.type
_entity_poly.pdbx_seq_one_letter_code
_entity_poly.pdbx_strand_id
1 'polypeptide(L)'
;MTENLERMPEDWENALVLAAHPDDIEFGSAGAVAVWTRKGHAVSYLLATRGEAGIDGMAPEQAAGVREAEQREAASRVGVTEVEFLGHPDGALRAGEALRGDLVAAIRRHRPELVVVFNHHRRTGTGRWNAPDHREFGMCALDALVDAGNRWLLPEAGEPWSVKYVAVANSPEPTHAVDISTGLDAAVESLAAHASYLKGLGHPPEAVRPAVSGQAQSVGARFGGVPAAAFELIPR
;
A
#
# COMPACT_ATOMS: atom_id res chain seq x y z
N MET A 1 -14.35 -14.41 -20.22
CA MET A 1 -13.43 -13.41 -20.83
C MET A 1 -13.05 -12.48 -19.70
N THR A 2 -11.77 -12.39 -19.34
CA THR A 2 -11.30 -11.42 -18.32
C THR A 2 -11.41 -10.02 -18.95
N GLU A 3 -12.20 -9.15 -18.33
CA GLU A 3 -12.33 -7.76 -18.78
C GLU A 3 -10.96 -7.05 -18.80
N ASN A 4 -10.74 -6.21 -19.81
CA ASN A 4 -9.55 -5.37 -19.87
C ASN A 4 -9.61 -4.34 -18.75
N LEU A 5 -8.45 -4.08 -18.15
CA LEU A 5 -8.31 -3.02 -17.14
C LEU A 5 -8.28 -1.65 -17.81
N GLU A 6 -8.93 -0.67 -17.18
CA GLU A 6 -8.87 0.72 -17.58
C GLU A 6 -7.56 1.37 -17.08
N ARG A 7 -7.21 2.52 -17.63
CA ARG A 7 -6.06 3.30 -17.16
C ARG A 7 -6.44 4.06 -15.87
N MET A 8 -5.57 3.98 -14.85
CA MET A 8 -5.73 4.79 -13.64
C MET A 8 -5.77 6.29 -13.97
N PRO A 9 -6.68 7.08 -13.35
CA PRO A 9 -6.64 8.53 -13.43
C PRO A 9 -5.30 9.07 -12.87
N GLU A 10 -4.76 10.11 -13.51
CA GLU A 10 -3.52 10.78 -13.09
C GLU A 10 -3.70 12.29 -12.90
N ASP A 11 -4.95 12.78 -12.86
CA ASP A 11 -5.31 14.18 -12.63
C ASP A 11 -5.39 14.50 -11.12
N TRP A 12 -4.33 14.18 -10.39
CA TRP A 12 -4.14 14.45 -8.97
C TRP A 12 -2.66 14.83 -8.72
N GLU A 13 -2.38 15.53 -7.62
CA GLU A 13 -1.03 16.02 -7.30
C GLU A 13 -0.36 15.22 -6.18
N ASN A 14 -1.14 14.84 -5.15
CA ASN A 14 -0.60 14.13 -3.98
C ASN A 14 -1.39 12.89 -3.64
N ALA A 15 -0.67 11.86 -3.18
CA ALA A 15 -1.24 10.59 -2.75
C ALA A 15 -0.76 10.18 -1.36
N LEU A 16 -1.62 9.49 -0.62
CA LEU A 16 -1.30 8.79 0.62
C LEU A 16 -1.51 7.30 0.41
N VAL A 17 -0.46 6.51 0.58
CA VAL A 17 -0.53 5.04 0.52
C VAL A 17 -0.63 4.49 1.93
N LEU A 18 -1.69 3.76 2.20
CA LEU A 18 -2.06 3.20 3.50
C LEU A 18 -1.84 1.69 3.49
N ALA A 19 -1.03 1.18 4.41
CA ALA A 19 -0.72 -0.24 4.53
C ALA A 19 -0.77 -0.72 5.99
N ALA A 20 -1.01 -2.00 6.20
CA ALA A 20 -0.99 -2.60 7.53
C ALA A 20 0.45 -2.80 8.02
N HIS A 21 1.33 -3.33 7.16
CA HIS A 21 2.68 -3.75 7.51
C HIS A 21 3.72 -3.20 6.53
N PRO A 22 5.00 -3.08 6.95
CA PRO A 22 6.11 -3.00 6.01
C PRO A 22 6.08 -4.16 5.02
N ASP A 23 6.32 -3.88 3.72
CA ASP A 23 6.27 -4.76 2.55
C ASP A 23 4.93 -4.82 1.78
N ASP A 24 3.79 -4.54 2.39
CA ASP A 24 2.48 -4.53 1.71
C ASP A 24 2.49 -3.68 0.43
N ILE A 25 3.14 -2.52 0.49
CA ILE A 25 3.21 -1.55 -0.61
C ILE A 25 4.02 -2.14 -1.77
N GLU A 26 5.10 -2.83 -1.45
CA GLU A 26 6.01 -3.45 -2.42
C GLU A 26 5.35 -4.59 -3.17
N PHE A 27 4.48 -5.35 -2.51
CA PHE A 27 3.70 -6.41 -3.14
C PHE A 27 2.51 -5.92 -3.95
N GLY A 28 2.12 -4.65 -3.85
CA GLY A 28 0.90 -4.14 -4.48
C GLY A 28 1.08 -2.95 -5.41
N SER A 29 1.83 -1.94 -5.01
CA SER A 29 1.79 -0.62 -5.64
C SER A 29 3.15 0.03 -5.91
N ALA A 30 4.26 -0.48 -5.41
CA ALA A 30 5.57 0.17 -5.53
C ALA A 30 5.97 0.55 -6.97
N GLY A 31 5.64 -0.29 -7.95
CA GLY A 31 5.88 0.01 -9.36
C GLY A 31 5.10 1.23 -9.86
N ALA A 32 3.84 1.36 -9.45
CA ALA A 32 3.02 2.52 -9.78
C ALA A 32 3.53 3.78 -9.04
N VAL A 33 3.89 3.65 -7.77
CA VAL A 33 4.49 4.75 -6.98
C VAL A 33 5.75 5.25 -7.67
N ALA A 34 6.65 4.36 -8.11
CA ALA A 34 7.87 4.74 -8.83
C ALA A 34 7.58 5.52 -10.14
N VAL A 35 6.49 5.18 -10.83
CA VAL A 35 6.06 5.92 -12.02
C VAL A 35 5.51 7.29 -11.63
N TRP A 36 4.66 7.37 -10.61
CA TRP A 36 4.04 8.62 -10.15
C TRP A 36 5.06 9.62 -9.63
N THR A 37 5.99 9.19 -8.75
CA THR A 37 7.04 10.06 -8.20
C THR A 37 7.97 10.60 -9.30
N ARG A 38 8.32 9.79 -10.31
CA ARG A 38 9.09 10.24 -11.50
C ARG A 38 8.34 11.26 -12.36
N LYS A 39 7.00 11.23 -12.35
CA LYS A 39 6.14 12.23 -13.01
C LYS A 39 5.98 13.51 -12.18
N GLY A 40 6.50 13.55 -10.95
CA GLY A 40 6.45 14.69 -10.06
C GLY A 40 5.28 14.70 -9.08
N HIS A 41 4.49 13.62 -9.00
CA HIS A 41 3.46 13.49 -7.96
C HIS A 41 4.11 13.30 -6.58
N ALA A 42 3.57 13.97 -5.55
CA ALA A 42 3.97 13.75 -4.17
C ALA A 42 3.29 12.48 -3.63
N VAL A 43 4.08 11.58 -3.05
CA VAL A 43 3.54 10.34 -2.45
C VAL A 43 4.11 10.17 -1.05
N SER A 44 3.24 9.95 -0.06
CA SER A 44 3.59 9.65 1.33
C SER A 44 3.05 8.27 1.71
N TYR A 45 3.74 7.60 2.65
CA TYR A 45 3.36 6.31 3.18
C TYR A 45 2.94 6.40 4.64
N LEU A 46 1.89 5.68 5.00
CA LEU A 46 1.47 5.51 6.39
C LEU A 46 1.15 4.04 6.65
N LEU A 47 1.84 3.46 7.62
CA LEU A 47 1.72 2.08 8.01
C LEU A 47 1.13 1.96 9.41
N ALA A 48 0.21 1.03 9.62
CA ALA A 48 -0.42 0.84 10.92
C ALA A 48 0.54 0.27 11.94
N THR A 49 1.38 -0.70 11.56
CA THR A 49 2.30 -1.42 12.43
C THR A 49 3.74 -1.24 11.98
N ARG A 50 4.67 -1.71 12.78
CA ARG A 50 6.10 -1.80 12.41
C ARG A 50 6.47 -3.20 11.88
N GLY A 51 5.48 -4.10 11.74
CA GLY A 51 5.69 -5.47 11.29
C GLY A 51 6.50 -6.31 12.27
N GLU A 52 6.40 -6.02 13.55
CA GLU A 52 7.26 -6.57 14.61
C GLU A 52 7.08 -8.09 14.83
N ALA A 53 5.94 -8.65 14.44
CA ALA A 53 5.69 -10.09 14.52
C ALA A 53 6.05 -10.85 13.24
N GLY A 54 6.60 -10.18 12.22
CA GLY A 54 6.73 -10.75 10.87
C GLY A 54 8.01 -11.55 10.60
N ILE A 55 9.03 -11.54 11.49
CA ILE A 55 10.29 -12.26 11.26
C ILE A 55 10.43 -13.38 12.27
N ASP A 56 10.31 -14.64 11.79
CA ASP A 56 10.57 -15.81 12.64
C ASP A 56 12.00 -15.81 13.16
N GLY A 57 12.18 -16.13 14.43
CA GLY A 57 13.50 -16.16 15.08
C GLY A 57 14.09 -14.79 15.48
N MET A 58 13.33 -13.69 15.33
CA MET A 58 13.71 -12.35 15.80
C MET A 58 12.68 -11.83 16.81
N ALA A 59 13.17 -11.31 17.96
CA ALA A 59 12.28 -10.75 18.97
C ALA A 59 11.54 -9.52 18.42
N PRO A 60 10.25 -9.29 18.77
CA PRO A 60 9.45 -8.21 18.22
C PRO A 60 10.09 -6.82 18.38
N GLU A 61 10.71 -6.53 19.50
CA GLU A 61 11.38 -5.24 19.76
C GLU A 61 12.55 -4.99 18.80
N GLN A 62 13.25 -6.05 18.40
CA GLN A 62 14.34 -6.00 17.42
C GLN A 62 13.78 -5.93 16.00
N ALA A 63 12.76 -6.76 15.69
CA ALA A 63 12.13 -6.83 14.38
C ALA A 63 11.51 -5.48 13.98
N ALA A 64 10.85 -4.78 14.92
CA ALA A 64 10.27 -3.46 14.69
C ALA A 64 11.29 -2.46 14.10
N GLY A 65 12.46 -2.36 14.70
CA GLY A 65 13.52 -1.44 14.22
C GLY A 65 14.09 -1.82 12.86
N VAL A 66 14.27 -3.13 12.63
CA VAL A 66 14.76 -3.66 11.34
C VAL A 66 13.75 -3.39 10.22
N ARG A 67 12.50 -3.76 10.42
CA ARG A 67 11.45 -3.61 9.39
C ARG A 67 11.11 -2.14 9.09
N GLU A 68 11.15 -1.27 10.12
CA GLU A 68 11.00 0.17 9.90
C GLU A 68 12.13 0.73 9.03
N ALA A 69 13.37 0.35 9.30
CA ALA A 69 14.51 0.76 8.49
C ALA A 69 14.43 0.23 7.05
N GLU A 70 14.06 -1.04 6.87
CA GLU A 70 13.86 -1.65 5.55
C GLU A 70 12.75 -0.94 4.78
N GLN A 71 11.62 -0.60 5.42
CA GLN A 71 10.53 0.12 4.76
C GLN A 71 10.92 1.54 4.31
N ARG A 72 11.70 2.27 5.13
CA ARG A 72 12.21 3.60 4.74
C ARG A 72 13.16 3.50 3.56
N GLU A 73 14.04 2.50 3.55
CA GLU A 73 14.92 2.23 2.42
C GLU A 73 14.12 1.84 1.16
N ALA A 74 13.14 0.93 1.29
CA ALA A 74 12.24 0.54 0.20
C ALA A 74 11.50 1.74 -0.40
N ALA A 75 10.95 2.62 0.42
CA ALA A 75 10.28 3.85 0.02
C ALA A 75 11.21 4.77 -0.78
N SER A 76 12.47 4.92 -0.34
CA SER A 76 13.46 5.76 -1.01
C SER A 76 13.75 5.29 -2.45
N ARG A 77 13.73 3.98 -2.70
CA ARG A 77 13.94 3.37 -4.03
C ARG A 77 12.90 3.77 -5.05
N VAL A 78 11.70 4.10 -4.60
CA VAL A 78 10.58 4.55 -5.45
C VAL A 78 10.32 6.06 -5.34
N GLY A 79 11.23 6.81 -4.73
CA GLY A 79 11.17 8.28 -4.66
C GLY A 79 10.27 8.82 -3.55
N VAL A 80 9.90 8.00 -2.56
CA VAL A 80 9.12 8.41 -1.38
C VAL A 80 10.07 8.70 -0.22
N THR A 81 9.91 9.87 0.41
CA THR A 81 10.73 10.30 1.54
C THR A 81 9.96 10.39 2.85
N GLU A 82 8.64 10.48 2.78
CA GLU A 82 7.77 10.59 3.94
C GLU A 82 7.13 9.24 4.24
N VAL A 83 7.55 8.62 5.36
CA VAL A 83 7.04 7.33 5.84
C VAL A 83 6.69 7.45 7.31
N GLU A 84 5.43 7.25 7.64
CA GLU A 84 4.90 7.30 9.00
C GLU A 84 4.48 5.90 9.48
N PHE A 85 4.60 5.67 10.79
CA PHE A 85 4.14 4.45 11.47
C PHE A 85 3.23 4.84 12.63
N LEU A 86 2.04 4.29 12.70
CA LEU A 86 1.08 4.57 13.78
C LEU A 86 1.42 3.82 15.08
N GLY A 87 2.15 2.70 14.99
CA GLY A 87 2.57 1.92 16.14
C GLY A 87 1.49 1.03 16.76
N HIS A 88 0.45 0.69 16.00
CA HIS A 88 -0.49 -0.36 16.39
C HIS A 88 0.20 -1.73 16.39
N PRO A 89 -0.25 -2.68 17.26
CA PRO A 89 0.41 -3.98 17.37
C PRO A 89 0.20 -4.85 16.12
N ASP A 90 1.31 -5.39 15.60
CA ASP A 90 1.33 -6.31 14.46
C ASP A 90 0.68 -7.66 14.82
N GLY A 91 -0.14 -8.20 13.91
CA GLY A 91 -0.91 -9.43 14.09
C GLY A 91 -2.18 -9.26 14.93
N ALA A 92 -2.45 -8.07 15.45
CA ALA A 92 -3.56 -7.81 16.37
C ALA A 92 -4.38 -6.56 16.01
N LEU A 93 -4.30 -6.08 14.77
CA LEU A 93 -5.09 -4.94 14.32
C LEU A 93 -6.60 -5.19 14.49
N ARG A 94 -7.32 -4.16 14.92
CA ARG A 94 -8.78 -4.16 15.04
C ARG A 94 -9.34 -2.89 14.41
N ALA A 95 -10.31 -3.05 13.53
CA ALA A 95 -11.12 -1.94 13.05
C ALA A 95 -11.91 -1.38 14.26
N GLY A 96 -11.53 -0.20 14.72
CA GLY A 96 -12.09 0.44 15.91
C GLY A 96 -11.74 1.91 16.00
N GLU A 97 -12.24 2.56 17.06
CA GLU A 97 -12.14 4.02 17.22
C GLU A 97 -10.71 4.53 17.20
N ALA A 98 -9.77 3.84 17.84
CA ALA A 98 -8.36 4.27 17.90
C ALA A 98 -7.72 4.30 16.51
N LEU A 99 -7.72 3.17 15.80
CA LEU A 99 -7.15 3.08 14.46
C LEU A 99 -7.86 4.02 13.47
N ARG A 100 -9.20 4.09 13.53
CA ARG A 100 -9.99 4.97 12.66
C ARG A 100 -9.69 6.45 12.94
N GLY A 101 -9.54 6.84 14.21
CA GLY A 101 -9.16 8.19 14.60
C GLY A 101 -7.79 8.60 14.08
N ASP A 102 -6.79 7.73 14.21
CA ASP A 102 -5.45 7.97 13.68
C ASP A 102 -5.45 8.11 12.16
N LEU A 103 -6.23 7.28 11.45
CA LEU A 103 -6.36 7.36 9.99
C LEU A 103 -7.08 8.63 9.55
N VAL A 104 -8.16 9.04 10.23
CA VAL A 104 -8.85 10.32 9.95
C VAL A 104 -7.90 11.50 10.15
N ALA A 105 -7.13 11.52 11.25
CA ALA A 105 -6.17 12.58 11.51
C ALA A 105 -5.08 12.65 10.43
N ALA A 106 -4.56 11.48 9.99
CA ALA A 106 -3.59 11.41 8.92
C ALA A 106 -4.17 11.93 7.58
N ILE A 107 -5.35 11.47 7.17
CA ILE A 107 -6.02 11.91 5.94
C ILE A 107 -6.23 13.43 5.94
N ARG A 108 -6.70 14.00 7.06
CA ARG A 108 -6.91 15.45 7.19
C ARG A 108 -5.59 16.24 7.19
N ARG A 109 -4.52 15.69 7.74
CA ARG A 109 -3.19 16.30 7.76
C ARG A 109 -2.53 16.30 6.38
N HIS A 110 -2.52 15.14 5.71
CA HIS A 110 -1.91 14.97 4.38
C HIS A 110 -2.74 15.58 3.25
N ARG A 111 -4.05 15.67 3.42
CA ARG A 111 -5.01 16.18 2.42
C ARG A 111 -4.81 15.54 1.03
N PRO A 112 -4.75 14.20 0.92
CA PRO A 112 -4.44 13.53 -0.33
C PRO A 112 -5.59 13.63 -1.32
N GLU A 113 -5.27 13.74 -2.61
CA GLU A 113 -6.25 13.63 -3.70
C GLU A 113 -6.47 12.16 -4.12
N LEU A 114 -5.42 11.34 -4.04
CA LEU A 114 -5.50 9.90 -4.19
C LEU A 114 -5.15 9.21 -2.86
N VAL A 115 -5.96 8.26 -2.43
CA VAL A 115 -5.58 7.30 -1.38
C VAL A 115 -5.50 5.92 -1.99
N VAL A 116 -4.37 5.25 -1.75
CA VAL A 116 -4.20 3.83 -2.06
C VAL A 116 -4.26 3.05 -0.76
N VAL A 117 -5.16 2.07 -0.68
CA VAL A 117 -5.32 1.18 0.47
C VAL A 117 -4.90 -0.23 0.06
N PHE A 118 -4.20 -0.95 0.93
CA PHE A 118 -3.92 -2.36 0.68
C PHE A 118 -5.20 -3.21 0.82
N ASN A 119 -5.25 -4.33 0.12
CA ASN A 119 -6.42 -5.18 -0.04
C ASN A 119 -7.14 -5.54 1.27
N HIS A 120 -8.39 -5.16 1.38
CA HIS A 120 -9.30 -5.42 2.50
C HIS A 120 -10.24 -6.64 2.28
N HIS A 121 -10.26 -7.20 1.09
CA HIS A 121 -11.11 -8.34 0.78
C HIS A 121 -10.69 -9.60 1.54
N ARG A 122 -11.60 -10.56 1.67
CA ARG A 122 -11.32 -11.86 2.32
C ARG A 122 -10.27 -12.69 1.58
N ARG A 123 -10.07 -12.41 0.28
CA ARG A 123 -9.10 -13.10 -0.57
C ARG A 123 -8.12 -12.10 -1.18
N THR A 124 -6.93 -12.58 -1.45
CA THR A 124 -5.93 -11.83 -2.23
C THR A 124 -6.23 -11.92 -3.72
N GLY A 125 -5.58 -11.11 -4.54
CA GLY A 125 -5.65 -11.19 -6.00
C GLY A 125 -5.26 -12.56 -6.58
N THR A 126 -4.52 -13.38 -5.81
CA THR A 126 -4.19 -14.77 -6.16
C THR A 126 -5.21 -15.80 -5.65
N GLY A 127 -6.31 -15.36 -5.01
CA GLY A 127 -7.38 -16.20 -4.47
C GLY A 127 -7.10 -16.81 -3.10
N ARG A 128 -5.92 -16.59 -2.49
CA ARG A 128 -5.59 -17.07 -1.14
C ARG A 128 -6.39 -16.31 -0.08
N TRP A 129 -6.57 -16.91 1.10
CA TRP A 129 -7.18 -16.23 2.24
C TRP A 129 -6.30 -15.08 2.71
N ASN A 130 -6.88 -13.88 2.84
CA ASN A 130 -6.13 -12.69 3.22
C ASN A 130 -5.89 -12.63 4.73
N ALA A 131 -4.81 -11.97 5.15
CA ALA A 131 -4.46 -11.81 6.56
C ALA A 131 -5.56 -11.04 7.34
N PRO A 132 -5.78 -11.35 8.63
CA PRO A 132 -6.72 -10.59 9.45
C PRO A 132 -6.42 -9.10 9.47
N ASP A 133 -5.18 -8.72 9.70
CA ASP A 133 -4.75 -7.32 9.79
C ASP A 133 -5.03 -6.55 8.50
N HIS A 134 -4.83 -7.14 7.32
CA HIS A 134 -5.17 -6.49 6.05
C HIS A 134 -6.66 -6.20 5.95
N ARG A 135 -7.51 -7.13 6.38
CA ARG A 135 -8.97 -6.95 6.34
C ARG A 135 -9.44 -5.89 7.33
N GLU A 136 -8.95 -5.97 8.56
CA GLU A 136 -9.30 -5.02 9.62
C GLU A 136 -8.81 -3.60 9.29
N PHE A 137 -7.54 -3.49 8.88
CA PHE A 137 -6.95 -2.22 8.50
C PHE A 137 -7.63 -1.61 7.28
N GLY A 138 -7.75 -2.38 6.20
CA GLY A 138 -8.27 -1.86 4.93
C GLY A 138 -9.73 -1.42 5.05
N MET A 139 -10.58 -2.18 5.76
CA MET A 139 -11.96 -1.75 6.05
C MET A 139 -11.98 -0.48 6.90
N CYS A 140 -11.15 -0.41 7.95
CA CYS A 140 -11.04 0.76 8.80
C CYS A 140 -10.57 1.99 8.01
N ALA A 141 -9.64 1.81 7.07
CA ALA A 141 -9.15 2.88 6.20
C ALA A 141 -10.25 3.43 5.28
N LEU A 142 -11.06 2.55 4.70
CA LEU A 142 -12.20 2.96 3.86
C LEU A 142 -13.25 3.73 4.68
N ASP A 143 -13.56 3.27 5.90
CA ASP A 143 -14.45 3.99 6.81
C ASP A 143 -13.88 5.36 7.20
N ALA A 144 -12.58 5.44 7.50
CA ALA A 144 -11.90 6.68 7.84
C ALA A 144 -11.94 7.73 6.70
N LEU A 145 -11.91 7.28 5.44
CA LEU A 145 -12.06 8.17 4.28
C LEU A 145 -13.43 8.87 4.22
N VAL A 146 -14.48 8.18 4.67
CA VAL A 146 -15.82 8.76 4.79
C VAL A 146 -15.87 9.76 5.94
N ASP A 147 -15.35 9.35 7.10
CA ASP A 147 -15.34 10.18 8.32
C ASP A 147 -14.48 11.44 8.15
N ALA A 148 -13.37 11.35 7.44
CA ALA A 148 -12.47 12.48 7.19
C ALA A 148 -13.18 13.65 6.48
N GLY A 149 -14.19 13.36 5.64
CA GLY A 149 -15.01 14.37 4.97
C GLY A 149 -16.09 15.00 5.85
N ASN A 150 -16.37 14.42 7.03
CA ASN A 150 -17.45 14.89 7.89
C ASN A 150 -16.92 15.79 9.04
N ARG A 151 -17.28 17.09 9.02
CA ARG A 151 -16.78 18.06 10.01
C ARG A 151 -17.25 17.79 11.46
N TRP A 152 -18.30 16.98 11.65
CA TRP A 152 -18.86 16.69 12.97
C TRP A 152 -18.27 15.44 13.59
N LEU A 153 -17.55 14.62 12.84
CA LEU A 153 -16.82 13.46 13.33
C LEU A 153 -15.37 13.83 13.61
N LEU A 154 -14.87 13.51 14.81
CA LEU A 154 -13.49 13.74 15.22
C LEU A 154 -13.02 15.20 14.92
N PRO A 155 -13.72 16.23 15.40
CA PRO A 155 -13.39 17.63 15.09
C PRO A 155 -11.97 18.03 15.55
N GLU A 156 -11.43 17.36 16.56
CA GLU A 156 -10.06 17.54 17.06
C GLU A 156 -8.99 17.04 16.07
N ALA A 157 -9.34 16.18 15.13
CA ALA A 157 -8.41 15.65 14.14
C ALA A 157 -8.13 16.62 12.96
N GLY A 158 -8.65 17.84 13.01
CA GLY A 158 -8.40 18.88 12.01
C GLY A 158 -9.57 19.13 11.05
N GLU A 159 -9.36 20.03 10.08
CA GLU A 159 -10.37 20.42 9.10
C GLU A 159 -10.75 19.25 8.17
N PRO A 160 -12.05 19.11 7.82
CA PRO A 160 -12.52 18.03 6.95
C PRO A 160 -11.78 18.00 5.61
N TRP A 161 -11.55 16.81 5.11
CA TRP A 161 -10.98 16.59 3.80
C TRP A 161 -11.67 15.45 3.05
N SER A 162 -12.03 15.68 1.78
CA SER A 162 -12.59 14.68 0.89
C SER A 162 -11.59 14.31 -0.18
N VAL A 163 -11.25 13.02 -0.24
CA VAL A 163 -10.31 12.46 -1.21
C VAL A 163 -10.99 12.37 -2.59
N LYS A 164 -10.28 12.62 -3.67
CA LYS A 164 -10.81 12.56 -5.04
C LYS A 164 -10.90 11.11 -5.56
N TYR A 165 -9.87 10.31 -5.33
CA TYR A 165 -9.77 8.93 -5.78
C TYR A 165 -9.39 7.99 -4.64
N VAL A 166 -10.03 6.82 -4.61
CA VAL A 166 -9.69 5.73 -3.69
C VAL A 166 -9.41 4.48 -4.50
N ALA A 167 -8.22 3.93 -4.34
CA ALA A 167 -7.77 2.74 -5.04
C ALA A 167 -7.36 1.64 -4.05
N VAL A 168 -7.71 0.39 -4.34
CA VAL A 168 -7.29 -0.77 -3.55
C VAL A 168 -6.23 -1.55 -4.33
N ALA A 169 -5.03 -1.61 -3.78
CA ALA A 169 -3.93 -2.40 -4.33
C ALA A 169 -4.08 -3.88 -3.98
N ASN A 170 -3.60 -4.78 -4.83
CA ASN A 170 -3.66 -6.23 -4.64
C ASN A 170 -5.08 -6.78 -4.44
N SER A 171 -6.09 -6.08 -4.97
CA SER A 171 -7.49 -6.50 -4.94
C SER A 171 -7.73 -7.74 -5.82
N PRO A 172 -8.65 -8.65 -5.42
CA PRO A 172 -9.13 -9.72 -6.31
C PRO A 172 -10.05 -9.22 -7.43
N GLU A 173 -10.51 -7.96 -7.35
CA GLU A 173 -11.49 -7.34 -8.26
C GLU A 173 -10.93 -6.08 -8.95
N PRO A 174 -9.72 -6.16 -9.57
CA PRO A 174 -9.10 -4.97 -10.15
C PRO A 174 -9.88 -4.48 -11.37
N THR A 175 -10.05 -3.16 -11.45
CA THR A 175 -10.74 -2.44 -12.53
C THR A 175 -9.79 -1.58 -13.35
N HIS A 176 -8.72 -1.08 -12.75
CA HIS A 176 -7.77 -0.14 -13.35
C HIS A 176 -6.33 -0.63 -13.23
N ALA A 177 -5.45 -0.09 -14.05
CA ALA A 177 -4.02 -0.38 -13.98
C ALA A 177 -3.15 0.83 -14.35
N VAL A 178 -1.90 0.77 -13.90
CA VAL A 178 -0.82 1.69 -14.26
C VAL A 178 0.24 0.93 -15.03
N ASP A 179 0.69 1.44 -16.18
CA ASP A 179 1.88 0.95 -16.87
C ASP A 179 3.11 1.25 -16.02
N ILE A 180 3.77 0.19 -15.55
CA ILE A 180 4.96 0.29 -14.72
C ILE A 180 6.26 -0.05 -15.46
N SER A 181 6.27 -0.06 -16.79
CA SER A 181 7.45 -0.40 -17.59
C SER A 181 8.68 0.41 -17.17
N THR A 182 8.52 1.68 -16.84
CA THR A 182 9.61 2.54 -16.38
C THR A 182 9.87 2.44 -14.88
N GLY A 183 8.93 1.92 -14.08
CA GLY A 183 9.02 1.78 -12.62
C GLY A 183 9.43 0.39 -12.15
N LEU A 184 9.49 -0.61 -13.05
CA LEU A 184 9.66 -2.01 -12.69
C LEU A 184 10.97 -2.30 -11.94
N ASP A 185 12.09 -1.73 -12.40
CA ASP A 185 13.38 -1.91 -11.73
C ASP A 185 13.38 -1.32 -10.33
N ALA A 186 12.79 -0.12 -10.15
CA ALA A 186 12.65 0.49 -8.86
C ALA A 186 11.73 -0.32 -7.91
N ALA A 187 10.65 -0.93 -8.42
CA ALA A 187 9.81 -1.83 -7.64
C ALA A 187 10.57 -3.08 -7.16
N VAL A 188 11.43 -3.65 -8.02
CA VAL A 188 12.30 -4.77 -7.65
C VAL A 188 13.29 -4.37 -6.55
N GLU A 189 13.93 -3.20 -6.69
CA GLU A 189 14.87 -2.69 -5.68
C GLU A 189 14.16 -2.36 -4.36
N SER A 190 12.94 -1.83 -4.42
CA SER A 190 12.11 -1.53 -3.25
C SER A 190 11.79 -2.80 -2.46
N LEU A 191 11.27 -3.86 -3.13
CA LEU A 191 11.02 -5.13 -2.44
C LEU A 191 12.31 -5.78 -1.93
N ALA A 192 13.42 -5.71 -2.68
CA ALA A 192 14.71 -6.25 -2.26
C ALA A 192 15.29 -5.56 -1.01
N ALA A 193 14.87 -4.34 -0.71
CA ALA A 193 15.30 -3.62 0.49
C ALA A 193 14.78 -4.27 1.79
N HIS A 194 13.71 -5.09 1.73
CA HIS A 194 13.22 -5.89 2.85
C HIS A 194 14.03 -7.17 3.06
N ALA A 195 15.36 -7.04 3.08
CA ALA A 195 16.29 -8.19 3.03
C ALA A 195 16.17 -9.13 4.24
N SER A 196 16.05 -8.60 5.47
CA SER A 196 15.91 -9.42 6.68
C SER A 196 14.56 -10.11 6.72
N TYR A 197 13.51 -9.42 6.31
CA TYR A 197 12.17 -9.99 6.22
C TYR A 197 12.09 -11.10 5.18
N LEU A 198 12.56 -10.86 3.96
CA LEU A 198 12.58 -11.88 2.88
C LEU A 198 13.38 -13.10 3.27
N LYS A 199 14.53 -12.90 3.95
CA LYS A 199 15.32 -14.01 4.50
C LYS A 199 14.53 -14.81 5.55
N GLY A 200 13.81 -14.12 6.44
CA GLY A 200 12.94 -14.74 7.44
C GLY A 200 11.83 -15.59 6.81
N LEU A 201 11.33 -15.19 5.65
CA LEU A 201 10.34 -15.95 4.86
C LEU A 201 10.97 -17.08 4.01
N GLY A 202 12.30 -17.22 4.00
CA GLY A 202 12.99 -18.20 3.15
C GLY A 202 13.02 -17.81 1.66
N HIS A 203 12.81 -16.54 1.34
CA HIS A 203 12.89 -16.03 -0.03
C HIS A 203 14.32 -15.59 -0.35
N PRO A 204 15.01 -16.24 -1.30
CA PRO A 204 16.35 -15.82 -1.69
C PRO A 204 16.29 -14.53 -2.56
N PRO A 205 17.34 -13.68 -2.51
CA PRO A 205 17.37 -12.41 -3.25
C PRO A 205 17.09 -12.54 -4.76
N GLU A 206 17.57 -13.63 -5.37
CA GLU A 206 17.36 -13.92 -6.79
C GLU A 206 15.90 -14.20 -7.17
N ALA A 207 15.03 -14.51 -6.20
CA ALA A 207 13.60 -14.73 -6.42
C ALA A 207 12.80 -13.42 -6.53
N VAL A 208 13.33 -12.29 -6.06
CA VAL A 208 12.60 -11.02 -6.00
C VAL A 208 12.22 -10.53 -7.39
N ARG A 209 13.20 -10.40 -8.30
CA ARG A 209 12.94 -9.92 -9.66
C ARG A 209 11.95 -10.80 -10.43
N PRO A 210 12.09 -12.13 -10.47
CA PRO A 210 11.09 -13.00 -11.11
C PRO A 210 9.68 -12.84 -10.53
N ALA A 211 9.54 -12.70 -9.20
CA ALA A 211 8.25 -12.55 -8.55
C ALA A 211 7.57 -11.22 -8.96
N VAL A 212 8.27 -10.09 -8.83
CA VAL A 212 7.75 -8.76 -9.20
C VAL A 212 7.44 -8.69 -10.70
N SER A 213 8.36 -9.14 -11.55
CA SER A 213 8.16 -9.12 -13.01
C SER A 213 7.04 -10.05 -13.45
N GLY A 214 6.92 -11.24 -12.85
CA GLY A 214 5.85 -12.20 -13.16
C GLY A 214 4.47 -11.65 -12.80
N GLN A 215 4.34 -11.00 -11.65
CA GLN A 215 3.10 -10.34 -11.25
C GLN A 215 2.74 -9.20 -12.21
N ALA A 216 3.71 -8.33 -12.53
CA ALA A 216 3.51 -7.21 -13.45
C ALA A 216 3.09 -7.67 -14.85
N GLN A 217 3.68 -8.73 -15.38
CA GLN A 217 3.31 -9.34 -16.67
C GLN A 217 1.92 -9.97 -16.63
N SER A 218 1.56 -10.65 -15.53
CA SER A 218 0.23 -11.24 -15.36
C SER A 218 -0.87 -10.18 -15.40
N VAL A 219 -0.67 -9.04 -14.74
CA VAL A 219 -1.57 -7.88 -14.84
C VAL A 219 -1.56 -7.31 -16.25
N GLY A 220 -0.38 -7.17 -16.84
CA GLY A 220 -0.17 -6.63 -18.19
C GLY A 220 -0.92 -7.38 -19.28
N ALA A 221 -1.14 -8.67 -19.13
CA ALA A 221 -1.96 -9.47 -20.05
C ALA A 221 -3.41 -8.95 -20.18
N ARG A 222 -3.89 -8.20 -19.20
CA ARG A 222 -5.19 -7.50 -19.19
C ARG A 222 -5.06 -6.00 -19.45
N PHE A 223 -3.86 -5.50 -19.73
CA PHE A 223 -3.57 -4.07 -19.88
C PHE A 223 -2.58 -3.80 -21.02
N GLY A 224 -2.96 -4.18 -22.22
CA GLY A 224 -2.19 -3.90 -23.43
C GLY A 224 -0.86 -4.65 -23.57
N GLY A 225 -0.58 -5.65 -22.73
CA GLY A 225 0.65 -6.47 -22.82
C GLY A 225 1.89 -5.85 -22.20
N VAL A 226 1.81 -4.68 -21.58
CA VAL A 226 2.92 -4.02 -20.87
C VAL A 226 2.95 -4.41 -19.40
N PRO A 227 4.10 -4.43 -18.71
CA PRO A 227 4.16 -4.64 -17.28
C PRO A 227 3.28 -3.63 -16.54
N ALA A 228 2.38 -4.07 -15.65
CA ALA A 228 1.40 -3.21 -15.02
C ALA A 228 1.16 -3.54 -13.54
N ALA A 229 0.75 -2.53 -12.77
CA ALA A 229 0.20 -2.67 -11.43
C ALA A 229 -1.31 -2.43 -11.47
N ALA A 230 -2.10 -3.32 -10.83
CA ALA A 230 -3.55 -3.28 -10.88
C ALA A 230 -4.16 -2.74 -9.58
N PHE A 231 -5.28 -2.03 -9.74
CA PHE A 231 -6.04 -1.43 -8.65
C PHE A 231 -7.54 -1.63 -8.89
N GLU A 232 -8.27 -1.83 -7.81
CA GLU A 232 -9.71 -1.63 -7.79
C GLU A 232 -9.96 -0.15 -7.46
N LEU A 233 -10.51 0.60 -8.42
CA LEU A 233 -10.91 1.98 -8.19
C LEU A 233 -12.33 1.99 -7.61
N ILE A 234 -12.47 2.52 -6.39
CA ILE A 234 -13.77 2.60 -5.71
C ILE A 234 -14.52 3.84 -6.22
N PRO A 235 -15.74 3.69 -6.78
CA PRO A 235 -16.58 4.83 -7.16
C PRO A 235 -16.92 5.71 -5.95
N ARG A 236 -16.94 7.02 -6.16
CA ARG A 236 -17.32 8.01 -5.13
C ARG A 236 -18.46 8.88 -5.61
#